data_1dab6e224db3377b6dffb8d641c0acaf
#
_entry.id   1dab6e224db3377b6dffb8d641c0acaf
#
_cell.length_a   1.000
_cell.length_b   1.000
_cell.length_c   1.000
_cell.angle_alpha   90.00
_cell.angle_beta   90.00
_cell.angle_gamma   90.00
#
_symmetry.space_group_name_H-M   'P 1'
#
loop_
_entity.id
_entity.type
_entity.pdbx_description
1 polymer ?
#
loop_
_entity_poly.entity_id
_entity_poly.type
_entity_poly.pdbx_seq_one_letter_code
_entity_poly.pdbx_strand_id
1 'polypeptide(L)'
;MRRIDLTEVEKIHSILIERHGGSLGVRDRALLESALNRPYATFDNSELYETPISKAAALLESILINHPFIDGNKRIGYVLSRLILLENELDYTANLTEKYEFIIAISKGEMNYESIANWLKANTARKE
;
A
#
# COMPACT_ATOMS: atom_id res chain seq x y z
N MET A 1 5.94 -13.93 6.50
CA MET A 1 5.38 -13.07 5.45
C MET A 1 6.52 -12.41 4.68
N ARG A 2 6.51 -12.55 3.37
CA ARG A 2 7.59 -12.01 2.52
C ARG A 2 7.55 -10.48 2.47
N ARG A 3 8.69 -9.86 2.63
CA ARG A 3 8.80 -8.40 2.48
C ARG A 3 8.94 -8.05 1.00
N ILE A 4 8.38 -6.91 0.62
CA ILE A 4 8.55 -6.37 -0.72
C ILE A 4 9.81 -5.51 -0.69
N ASP A 5 10.82 -5.84 -1.51
CA ASP A 5 12.05 -5.08 -1.50
C ASP A 5 11.99 -3.86 -2.42
N LEU A 6 12.91 -2.93 -2.18
CA LEU A 6 12.98 -1.66 -2.90
C LEU A 6 13.13 -1.85 -4.42
N THR A 7 13.95 -2.79 -4.84
CA THR A 7 14.20 -3.06 -6.27
C THR A 7 12.92 -3.54 -6.96
N GLU A 8 12.17 -4.44 -6.32
CA GLU A 8 10.89 -4.91 -6.84
C GLU A 8 9.90 -3.75 -6.98
N VAL A 9 9.83 -2.89 -5.98
CA VAL A 9 8.89 -1.76 -5.95
C VAL A 9 9.21 -0.77 -7.06
N GLU A 10 10.47 -0.42 -7.24
CA GLU A 10 10.89 0.49 -8.31
C GLU A 10 10.55 -0.08 -9.68
N LYS A 11 10.75 -1.38 -9.87
CA LYS A 11 10.42 -2.07 -11.11
C LYS A 11 8.91 -2.06 -11.38
N ILE A 12 8.10 -2.36 -10.37
CA ILE A 12 6.64 -2.31 -10.50
C ILE A 12 6.18 -0.89 -10.85
N HIS A 13 6.71 0.10 -10.16
CA HIS A 13 6.38 1.50 -10.41
C HIS A 13 6.70 1.89 -11.86
N SER A 14 7.87 1.52 -12.34
CA SER A 14 8.31 1.77 -13.71
C SER A 14 7.33 1.17 -14.74
N ILE A 15 6.89 -0.07 -14.50
CA ILE A 15 5.91 -0.74 -15.37
C ILE A 15 4.56 -0.01 -15.37
N LEU A 16 4.11 0.44 -14.19
CA LEU A 16 2.84 1.15 -14.07
C LEU A 16 2.89 2.49 -14.81
N ILE A 17 3.99 3.21 -14.69
CA ILE A 17 4.18 4.50 -15.40
C ILE A 17 4.19 4.26 -16.92
N GLU A 18 4.90 3.24 -17.38
CA GLU A 18 4.95 2.89 -18.80
C GLU A 18 3.56 2.57 -19.35
N ARG A 19 2.76 1.81 -18.62
CA ARG A 19 1.42 1.37 -19.08
C ARG A 19 0.35 2.45 -18.97
N HIS A 20 0.43 3.31 -17.97
CA HIS A 20 -0.64 4.24 -17.64
C HIS A 20 -0.26 5.72 -17.78
N GLY A 21 1.00 5.99 -18.10
CA GLY A 21 1.51 7.35 -18.20
C GLY A 21 1.94 7.91 -16.86
N GLY A 22 2.55 9.07 -16.88
CA GLY A 22 3.07 9.75 -15.71
C GLY A 22 4.59 9.89 -15.77
N SER A 23 5.17 10.35 -14.69
CA SER A 23 6.62 10.61 -14.60
C SER A 23 7.32 9.55 -13.77
N LEU A 24 8.46 9.09 -14.26
CA LEU A 24 9.33 8.16 -13.54
C LEU A 24 10.08 8.88 -12.42
N GLY A 25 10.52 8.13 -11.45
CA GLY A 25 11.47 8.56 -10.44
C GLY A 25 10.93 8.56 -9.02
N VAL A 26 11.87 8.44 -8.10
CA VAL A 26 11.63 8.50 -6.66
C VAL A 26 11.84 9.95 -6.22
N ARG A 27 10.82 10.54 -5.59
CA ARG A 27 10.91 11.90 -5.05
C ARG A 27 11.73 11.93 -3.76
N ASP A 28 11.52 10.94 -2.92
CA ASP A 28 12.19 10.85 -1.61
C ASP A 28 12.45 9.38 -1.27
N ARG A 29 13.69 8.96 -1.44
CA ARG A 29 14.07 7.57 -1.21
C ARG A 29 13.93 7.16 0.26
N ALA A 30 14.23 8.05 1.19
CA ALA A 30 14.09 7.75 2.62
C ALA A 30 12.65 7.52 3.00
N LEU A 31 11.72 8.31 2.47
CA LEU A 31 10.29 8.10 2.69
C LEU A 31 9.81 6.79 2.06
N LEU A 32 10.34 6.43 0.88
CA LEU A 32 9.99 5.17 0.24
C LEU A 32 10.46 3.98 1.07
N GLU A 33 11.71 3.99 1.51
CA GLU A 33 12.24 2.93 2.37
C GLU A 33 11.46 2.82 3.67
N SER A 34 11.14 3.94 4.30
CA SER A 34 10.33 3.97 5.52
C SER A 34 8.95 3.35 5.30
N ALA A 35 8.29 3.70 4.18
CA ALA A 35 6.98 3.14 3.85
C ALA A 35 7.03 1.63 3.65
N LEU A 36 8.07 1.12 2.99
CA LEU A 36 8.22 -0.31 2.75
C LEU A 36 8.59 -1.09 4.01
N ASN A 37 9.27 -0.46 4.95
CA ASN A 37 9.68 -1.08 6.20
C ASN A 37 8.59 -1.04 7.27
N ARG A 38 7.74 -0.03 7.25
CA ARG A 38 6.72 0.17 8.29
C ARG A 38 5.83 -1.06 8.54
N PRO A 39 5.33 -1.77 7.51
CA PRO A 39 4.48 -2.95 7.75
C PRO A 39 5.15 -4.04 8.59
N TYR A 40 6.47 -4.08 8.60
CA TYR A 40 7.25 -5.11 9.29
C TYR A 40 7.95 -4.60 10.55
N ALA A 41 7.57 -3.41 11.01
CA ALA A 41 8.13 -2.81 12.21
C ALA A 41 7.81 -3.64 13.44
N THR A 42 8.75 -3.68 14.37
CA THR A 42 8.60 -4.40 15.64
C THR A 42 8.80 -3.45 16.82
N PHE A 43 8.20 -3.82 17.94
CA PHE A 43 8.44 -3.15 19.21
C PHE A 43 8.50 -4.24 20.28
N ASP A 44 9.57 -4.25 21.06
CA ASP A 44 9.78 -5.22 22.14
C ASP A 44 9.63 -6.68 21.64
N ASN A 45 10.27 -6.96 20.50
CA ASN A 45 10.26 -8.27 19.82
C ASN A 45 8.89 -8.74 19.29
N SER A 46 7.90 -7.86 19.28
CA SER A 46 6.58 -8.16 18.73
C SER A 46 6.29 -7.28 17.52
N GLU A 47 5.61 -7.84 16.53
CA GLU A 47 5.19 -7.07 15.36
C GLU A 47 4.15 -6.02 15.74
N LEU A 48 4.32 -4.79 15.26
CA LEU A 48 3.31 -3.73 15.43
C LEU A 48 2.06 -3.99 14.59
N TYR A 49 2.25 -4.58 13.42
CA TYR A 49 1.17 -4.87 12.48
C TYR A 49 1.15 -6.39 12.25
N GLU A 50 0.32 -7.10 13.02
CA GLU A 50 0.38 -8.56 13.08
C GLU A 50 -0.37 -9.27 11.96
N THR A 51 -1.32 -8.59 11.31
CA THR A 51 -2.16 -9.22 10.28
C THR A 51 -1.85 -8.68 8.89
N PRO A 52 -2.18 -9.41 7.82
CA PRO A 52 -2.04 -8.88 6.46
C PRO A 52 -2.80 -7.58 6.25
N ILE A 53 -3.98 -7.46 6.82
CA ILE A 53 -4.80 -6.24 6.73
C ILE A 53 -4.10 -5.07 7.41
N SER A 54 -3.55 -5.28 8.61
CA SER A 54 -2.83 -4.21 9.32
C SER A 54 -1.57 -3.79 8.56
N LYS A 55 -0.85 -4.73 7.96
CA LYS A 55 0.32 -4.43 7.15
C LYS A 55 -0.04 -3.64 5.90
N ALA A 56 -1.10 -4.04 5.21
CA ALA A 56 -1.57 -3.33 4.02
C ALA A 56 -2.03 -1.91 4.36
N ALA A 57 -2.71 -1.74 5.50
CA ALA A 57 -3.16 -0.42 5.95
C ALA A 57 -1.98 0.51 6.26
N ALA A 58 -0.96 0.00 6.94
CA ALA A 58 0.24 0.77 7.25
C ALA A 58 0.97 1.21 5.98
N LEU A 59 1.09 0.31 5.01
CA LEU A 59 1.72 0.61 3.73
C LEU A 59 0.95 1.69 2.97
N LEU A 60 -0.37 1.52 2.86
CA LEU A 60 -1.22 2.47 2.14
C LEU A 60 -1.12 3.87 2.73
N GLU A 61 -1.21 3.98 4.05
CA GLU A 61 -1.12 5.28 4.69
C GLU A 61 0.22 5.95 4.38
N SER A 62 1.31 5.22 4.51
CA SER A 62 2.64 5.77 4.28
C SER A 62 2.87 6.21 2.84
N ILE A 63 2.49 5.38 1.87
CA ILE A 63 2.69 5.69 0.45
C ILE A 63 1.80 6.86 0.02
N LEU A 64 0.53 6.83 0.41
CA LEU A 64 -0.46 7.78 -0.09
C LEU A 64 -0.39 9.15 0.60
N ILE A 65 0.13 9.21 1.82
CA ILE A 65 0.31 10.47 2.55
C ILE A 65 1.67 11.09 2.24
N ASN A 66 2.73 10.28 2.21
CA ASN A 66 4.10 10.80 2.06
C ASN A 66 4.53 11.02 0.61
N HIS A 67 3.83 10.43 -0.36
CA HIS A 67 4.13 10.60 -1.79
C HIS A 67 5.62 10.38 -2.12
N PRO A 68 6.18 9.19 -1.86
CA PRO A 68 7.62 8.96 -2.06
C PRO A 68 8.06 8.95 -3.52
N PHE A 69 7.14 8.71 -4.45
CA PHE A 69 7.43 8.79 -5.89
C PHE A 69 7.05 10.18 -6.43
N ILE A 70 7.64 10.55 -7.55
CA ILE A 70 7.30 11.80 -8.24
C ILE A 70 5.84 11.75 -8.72
N ASP A 71 5.40 10.58 -9.20
CA ASP A 71 4.06 10.39 -9.74
C ASP A 71 3.63 8.94 -9.52
N GLY A 72 2.34 8.68 -9.65
CA GLY A 72 1.80 7.31 -9.57
C GLY A 72 1.70 6.73 -8.17
N ASN A 73 1.77 7.55 -7.12
CA ASN A 73 1.69 7.06 -5.74
C ASN A 73 0.41 6.31 -5.44
N LYS A 74 -0.73 6.80 -5.92
CA LYS A 74 -2.03 6.14 -5.69
C LYS A 74 -2.05 4.76 -6.34
N ARG A 75 -1.54 4.65 -7.53
CA ARG A 75 -1.50 3.40 -8.29
C ARG A 75 -0.57 2.39 -7.65
N ILE A 76 0.66 2.80 -7.33
CA ILE A 76 1.63 1.89 -6.68
C ILE A 76 1.17 1.49 -5.28
N GLY A 77 0.60 2.40 -4.51
CA GLY A 77 0.06 2.09 -3.18
C GLY A 77 -1.00 1.01 -3.25
N TYR A 78 -1.94 1.13 -4.18
CA TYR A 78 -2.96 0.11 -4.39
C TYR A 78 -2.36 -1.25 -4.75
N VAL A 79 -1.45 -1.27 -5.74
CA VAL A 79 -0.83 -2.52 -6.20
C VAL A 79 -0.06 -3.20 -5.08
N LEU A 80 0.74 -2.46 -4.33
CA LEU A 80 1.53 -3.04 -3.23
C LEU A 80 0.65 -3.56 -2.10
N SER A 81 -0.42 -2.85 -1.75
CA SER A 81 -1.37 -3.33 -0.74
C SER A 81 -2.03 -4.63 -1.18
N ARG A 82 -2.39 -4.70 -2.46
CA ARG A 82 -2.99 -5.91 -3.03
C ARG A 82 -2.02 -7.08 -3.01
N LEU A 83 -0.73 -6.83 -3.28
CA LEU A 83 0.29 -7.88 -3.20
C LEU A 83 0.40 -8.47 -1.80
N ILE A 84 0.38 -7.62 -0.76
CA ILE A 84 0.40 -8.10 0.63
C ILE A 84 -0.82 -8.99 0.89
N LEU A 85 -1.99 -8.54 0.45
CA LEU A 85 -3.22 -9.30 0.64
C LEU A 85 -3.17 -10.64 -0.10
N LEU A 86 -2.79 -10.63 -1.38
CA LEU A 86 -2.75 -11.83 -2.22
C LEU A 86 -1.76 -12.87 -1.70
N GLU A 87 -0.63 -12.45 -1.16
CA GLU A 87 0.34 -13.39 -0.54
C GLU A 87 -0.24 -14.11 0.67
N ASN A 88 -1.31 -13.57 1.24
CA ASN A 88 -1.98 -14.15 2.39
C ASN A 88 -3.39 -14.66 2.04
N GLU A 89 -3.61 -14.94 0.77
CA GLU A 89 -4.85 -15.52 0.26
C GLU A 89 -6.08 -14.61 0.43
N LEU A 90 -5.85 -13.30 0.48
CA LEU A 90 -6.91 -12.29 0.56
C LEU A 90 -6.92 -11.45 -0.69
N ASP A 91 -8.07 -10.86 -1.02
CA ASP A 91 -8.16 -9.86 -2.08
C ASP A 91 -9.30 -8.89 -1.77
N TYR A 92 -9.27 -7.74 -2.42
CA TYR A 92 -10.34 -6.75 -2.33
C TYR A 92 -11.65 -7.32 -2.88
N THR A 93 -12.74 -7.03 -2.19
CA THR A 93 -14.09 -7.41 -2.63
C THR A 93 -14.89 -6.20 -3.13
N ALA A 94 -14.43 -4.99 -2.82
CA ALA A 94 -15.08 -3.77 -3.28
C ALA A 94 -14.97 -3.62 -4.80
N ASN A 95 -15.94 -2.96 -5.42
CA ASN A 95 -15.89 -2.69 -6.85
C ASN A 95 -14.87 -1.61 -7.19
N LEU A 96 -14.62 -1.38 -8.47
CA LEU A 96 -13.62 -0.44 -8.95
C LEU A 96 -13.85 0.98 -8.42
N THR A 97 -15.09 1.46 -8.45
CA THR A 97 -15.42 2.80 -7.97
C THR A 97 -15.14 2.96 -6.49
N GLU A 98 -15.55 1.99 -5.69
CA GLU A 98 -15.33 1.99 -4.24
C GLU A 98 -13.84 1.97 -3.90
N LYS A 99 -13.06 1.16 -4.61
CA LYS A 99 -11.60 1.12 -4.41
C LYS A 99 -10.96 2.47 -4.76
N TYR A 100 -11.39 3.07 -5.86
CA TYR A 100 -10.88 4.38 -6.29
C TYR A 100 -11.17 5.46 -5.23
N GLU A 101 -12.42 5.52 -4.75
CA GLU A 101 -12.81 6.48 -3.73
C GLU A 101 -12.04 6.29 -2.42
N PHE A 102 -11.78 5.03 -2.04
CA PHE A 102 -10.98 4.68 -0.87
C PHE A 102 -9.56 5.24 -1.00
N ILE A 103 -8.90 4.96 -2.11
CA ILE A 103 -7.52 5.42 -2.36
C ILE A 103 -7.44 6.94 -2.37
N ILE A 104 -8.40 7.61 -3.01
CA ILE A 104 -8.46 9.07 -3.05
C ILE A 104 -8.65 9.65 -1.64
N ALA A 105 -9.54 9.08 -0.84
CA ALA A 105 -9.78 9.55 0.53
C ALA A 105 -8.51 9.46 1.39
N ILE A 106 -7.76 8.38 1.27
CA ILE A 106 -6.47 8.26 1.97
C ILE A 106 -5.51 9.35 1.51
N SER A 107 -5.37 9.53 0.19
CA SER A 107 -4.46 10.53 -0.39
C SER A 107 -4.78 11.95 0.06
N LYS A 108 -6.04 12.25 0.31
CA LYS A 108 -6.49 13.57 0.79
C LYS A 108 -6.31 13.75 2.29
N GLY A 109 -5.86 12.73 3.00
CA GLY A 109 -5.72 12.79 4.45
C GLY A 109 -7.04 12.66 5.21
N GLU A 110 -8.08 12.13 4.56
CA GLU A 110 -9.40 11.95 5.17
C GLU A 110 -9.52 10.67 5.97
N MET A 111 -8.52 9.79 5.90
CA MET A 111 -8.50 8.51 6.62
C MET A 111 -7.17 8.34 7.34
N ASN A 112 -7.23 7.80 8.55
CA ASN A 112 -6.03 7.44 9.31
C ASN A 112 -5.83 5.92 9.25
N TYR A 113 -4.74 5.43 9.86
CA TYR A 113 -4.43 4.00 9.88
C TYR A 113 -5.63 3.15 10.34
N GLU A 114 -6.29 3.54 11.43
CA GLU A 114 -7.41 2.75 11.97
C GLU A 114 -8.59 2.68 11.01
N SER A 115 -8.98 3.80 10.41
CA SER A 115 -10.08 3.81 9.46
C SER A 115 -9.72 3.06 8.18
N ILE A 116 -8.47 3.12 7.74
CA ILE A 116 -7.98 2.34 6.59
C ILE A 116 -8.09 0.85 6.90
N ALA A 117 -7.60 0.42 8.07
CA ALA A 117 -7.66 -0.98 8.47
C ALA A 117 -9.11 -1.47 8.58
N ASN A 118 -9.99 -0.66 9.14
CA ASN A 118 -11.42 -1.01 9.26
C ASN A 118 -12.07 -1.16 7.88
N TRP A 119 -11.77 -0.25 6.96
CA TRP A 119 -12.29 -0.34 5.59
C TRP A 119 -11.79 -1.63 4.91
N LEU A 120 -10.52 -1.95 5.05
CA LEU A 120 -9.95 -3.18 4.48
C LEU A 120 -10.61 -4.43 5.06
N LYS A 121 -10.86 -4.46 6.37
CA LYS A 121 -11.57 -5.61 7.00
C LYS A 121 -12.94 -5.82 6.38
N ALA A 122 -13.66 -4.74 6.10
CA ALA A 122 -15.00 -4.81 5.53
C ALA A 122 -15.01 -5.10 4.03
N ASN A 123 -13.90 -4.85 3.33
CA ASN A 123 -13.85 -4.89 1.87
C ASN A 123 -12.78 -5.83 1.31
N THR A 124 -12.38 -6.83 2.09
CA THR A 124 -11.50 -7.91 1.63
C THR A 124 -12.08 -9.24 2.09
N ALA A 125 -11.75 -10.31 1.37
CA ALA A 125 -12.17 -11.65 1.73
C ALA A 125 -11.13 -12.64 1.23
N ARG A 126 -11.24 -13.87 1.75
CA ARG A 126 -10.37 -14.95 1.33
C ARG A 126 -10.58 -15.23 -0.15
N LYS A 127 -9.50 -15.31 -0.89
CA LYS A 127 -9.53 -15.64 -2.31
C LYS A 127 -9.61 -17.16 -2.46
N GLU A 128 -10.62 -17.61 -3.16
CA GLU A 128 -10.83 -19.03 -3.44
C GLU A 128 -10.28 -19.43 -4.81
#